data_1688ff7e4db5a10c3dab28322fa4c6af
#
_entry.id   1688ff7e4db5a10c3dab28322fa4c6af
#
_cell.length_a   1.000
_cell.length_b   1.000
_cell.length_c   1.000
_cell.angle_alpha   90.00
_cell.angle_beta   90.00
_cell.angle_gamma   90.00
#
_symmetry.space_group_name_H-M   'P 1'
#
loop_
_entity.id
_entity.type
_entity.pdbx_description
1 polymer ?
#
loop_
_entity_poly.entity_id
_entity_poly.type
_entity_poly.pdbx_seq_one_letter_code
_entity_poly.pdbx_strand_id
1 'polypeptide(L)'
;MFGNWGSTLKRNFLSLILSILLPIFGISNSVMAAEQIHASYSALEISIPISALESYAKYGIINPDLAGYYQYIPTNKLQEVRRILMQPLKISPAVAAQFLDTQQGKFILQRLTKLIKAKSHYPKFVSQSLRTALIAAAAEPEGLNLLNLLRKYPQNNIKIDMVSSMKIADELEKMISETEKTISALIQTSKLEAAKISQANLSPFPKLPNQPNLLATKQTIKFFDSSRNRHLSTDIYIPNSQNPAPVIVISHGLGLDSSNFRYLANHLVTNGFAVVIPNHPGSNTQQLQSLIKGNSNQVTHPNEFKDRPLDIKYILDQLESDSQFQRRFNLQQVGIFGQSLGGYTALALAGAKINFQQLQADCDHDKLRNTWNMSLLLQCQALELPNQSGQESNLQDTRIKAAIAVNPITSSIFGQAGLSQIRTPIMIIGSSEDTVAPALYEQIVPFSWITHPQKYLVMLLGGTHFSTIGNSNPDSTQMALPTDMIGDASQAHDYINALSLPFFQTYIAEKLEYLSYLNAAYAESISSQSLGLNLVQSLDHLKIAPTLDELTSQRLRYDFPETNPVKKRLSHTIVHFGFWLLGIGISLLHLI
;
A
#
# COMPACT_ATOMS: atom_id res chain seq x y z
N MET A 1 -58.38 -20.52 -51.22
CA MET A 1 -57.00 -20.89 -51.60
C MET A 1 -56.09 -19.70 -51.38
N PHE A 2 -55.59 -19.56 -50.21
CA PHE A 2 -54.42 -18.71 -49.92
C PHE A 2 -53.65 -19.42 -48.83
N GLY A 3 -52.76 -20.28 -49.28
CA GLY A 3 -51.85 -21.07 -48.41
C GLY A 3 -50.44 -20.65 -48.61
N ASN A 4 -49.77 -20.48 -47.47
CA ASN A 4 -48.36 -20.73 -47.23
C ASN A 4 -47.27 -20.16 -48.18
N TRP A 5 -47.09 -18.86 -48.22
CA TRP A 5 -45.88 -18.25 -48.80
C TRP A 5 -45.03 -17.47 -47.80
N GLY A 6 -45.48 -17.35 -46.56
CA GLY A 6 -44.74 -16.57 -45.51
C GLY A 6 -43.68 -17.33 -44.69
N SER A 7 -43.73 -18.66 -44.68
CA SER A 7 -42.85 -19.47 -43.81
C SER A 7 -41.51 -19.87 -44.44
N THR A 8 -41.49 -19.97 -45.78
CA THR A 8 -40.26 -20.38 -46.51
C THR A 8 -39.27 -19.22 -46.70
N LEU A 9 -39.78 -17.99 -46.87
CA LEU A 9 -38.92 -16.80 -46.97
C LEU A 9 -38.23 -16.45 -45.63
N LYS A 10 -38.93 -16.60 -44.49
CA LYS A 10 -38.31 -16.37 -43.15
C LYS A 10 -37.25 -17.41 -42.80
N ARG A 11 -37.44 -18.67 -43.22
CA ARG A 11 -36.48 -19.74 -42.94
C ARG A 11 -35.21 -19.60 -43.77
N ASN A 12 -35.32 -19.15 -45.02
CA ASN A 12 -34.15 -18.92 -45.88
C ASN A 12 -33.40 -17.62 -45.52
N PHE A 13 -34.11 -16.60 -44.99
CA PHE A 13 -33.47 -15.36 -44.53
C PHE A 13 -32.69 -15.58 -43.22
N LEU A 14 -33.24 -16.39 -42.29
CA LEU A 14 -32.47 -16.78 -41.07
C LEU A 14 -31.26 -17.64 -41.40
N SER A 15 -31.34 -18.53 -42.36
CA SER A 15 -30.19 -19.35 -42.80
C SER A 15 -29.12 -18.52 -43.51
N LEU A 16 -29.51 -17.45 -44.22
CA LEU A 16 -28.56 -16.54 -44.86
C LEU A 16 -27.86 -15.63 -43.85
N ILE A 17 -28.58 -15.17 -42.81
CA ILE A 17 -27.98 -14.39 -41.72
C ILE A 17 -27.03 -15.26 -40.85
N LEU A 18 -27.41 -16.51 -40.57
CA LEU A 18 -26.53 -17.44 -39.83
C LEU A 18 -25.28 -17.82 -40.64
N SER A 19 -25.35 -17.93 -41.95
CA SER A 19 -24.20 -18.24 -42.80
C SER A 19 -23.28 -17.05 -43.06
N ILE A 20 -23.74 -15.81 -42.85
CA ILE A 20 -22.93 -14.59 -42.91
C ILE A 20 -22.24 -14.30 -41.56
N LEU A 21 -22.81 -14.79 -40.44
CA LEU A 21 -22.23 -14.60 -39.10
C LEU A 21 -21.23 -15.71 -38.70
N LEU A 22 -21.25 -16.85 -39.37
CA LEU A 22 -20.33 -17.97 -39.07
C LEU A 22 -18.86 -17.78 -39.48
N PRO A 23 -18.46 -16.96 -40.47
CA PRO A 23 -17.05 -16.70 -40.74
C PRO A 23 -16.42 -15.65 -39.82
N ILE A 24 -17.18 -14.94 -38.98
CA ILE A 24 -16.62 -13.92 -38.06
C ILE A 24 -16.09 -14.55 -36.76
N PHE A 25 -16.55 -15.77 -36.43
CA PHE A 25 -16.04 -16.53 -35.28
C PHE A 25 -14.93 -17.55 -35.63
N GLY A 26 -14.49 -17.62 -36.86
CA GLY A 26 -13.51 -18.59 -37.35
C GLY A 26 -12.13 -18.05 -37.62
N ILE A 27 -11.86 -16.77 -37.38
CA ILE A 27 -10.48 -16.26 -37.30
C ILE A 27 -10.11 -16.24 -35.82
N SER A 28 -9.78 -17.41 -35.28
CA SER A 28 -8.83 -17.46 -34.20
C SER A 28 -7.53 -16.89 -34.80
N ASN A 29 -7.34 -15.58 -34.70
CA ASN A 29 -5.99 -15.05 -34.70
C ASN A 29 -5.32 -15.81 -33.57
N SER A 30 -4.52 -16.81 -33.90
CA SER A 30 -3.55 -17.36 -32.98
C SER A 30 -2.74 -16.16 -32.52
N VAL A 31 -3.04 -15.67 -31.31
CA VAL A 31 -2.24 -14.63 -30.66
C VAL A 31 -0.86 -15.24 -30.66
N MET A 32 0.06 -14.71 -31.49
CA MET A 32 1.41 -15.22 -31.58
C MET A 32 2.03 -15.02 -30.19
N ALA A 33 2.25 -16.12 -29.48
CA ALA A 33 2.90 -16.14 -28.20
C ALA A 33 4.39 -15.82 -28.37
N ALA A 34 4.99 -15.13 -27.43
CA ALA A 34 6.41 -14.85 -27.52
C ALA A 34 7.24 -16.16 -27.39
N GLU A 35 8.18 -16.33 -28.30
CA GLU A 35 9.06 -17.48 -28.35
C GLU A 35 10.41 -17.21 -27.69
N GLN A 36 10.90 -15.97 -27.79
CA GLN A 36 12.23 -15.59 -27.34
C GLN A 36 12.26 -14.21 -26.66
N ILE A 37 13.15 -14.10 -25.68
CA ILE A 37 13.56 -12.83 -25.07
C ILE A 37 14.92 -12.47 -25.65
N HIS A 38 15.03 -11.28 -26.23
CA HIS A 38 16.28 -10.72 -26.69
C HIS A 38 16.67 -9.55 -25.79
N ALA A 39 17.87 -9.57 -25.27
CA ALA A 39 18.45 -8.48 -24.51
C ALA A 39 19.78 -8.08 -25.12
N SER A 40 19.99 -6.79 -25.35
CA SER A 40 21.23 -6.28 -25.91
C SER A 40 21.86 -5.22 -25.02
N TYR A 41 23.14 -5.38 -24.70
CA TYR A 41 23.93 -4.42 -23.95
C TYR A 41 25.30 -4.25 -24.62
N SER A 42 25.57 -3.07 -25.18
CA SER A 42 26.76 -2.83 -26.02
C SER A 42 26.86 -3.88 -27.14
N ALA A 43 27.97 -4.60 -27.24
CA ALA A 43 28.18 -5.68 -28.22
C ALA A 43 27.65 -7.06 -27.75
N LEU A 44 27.10 -7.17 -26.55
CA LEU A 44 26.56 -8.43 -26.02
C LEU A 44 25.08 -8.56 -26.41
N GLU A 45 24.74 -9.58 -27.16
CA GLU A 45 23.36 -10.01 -27.42
C GLU A 45 23.07 -11.30 -26.69
N ILE A 46 21.98 -11.30 -25.93
CA ILE A 46 21.45 -12.44 -25.19
C ILE A 46 20.12 -12.82 -25.83
N SER A 47 19.95 -14.09 -26.14
CA SER A 47 18.69 -14.63 -26.64
C SER A 47 18.31 -15.84 -25.81
N ILE A 48 17.18 -15.77 -25.11
CA ILE A 48 16.69 -16.83 -24.22
C ILE A 48 15.34 -17.32 -24.75
N PRO A 49 15.20 -18.58 -25.14
CA PRO A 49 13.89 -19.15 -25.45
C PRO A 49 12.99 -19.19 -24.22
N ILE A 50 11.74 -18.77 -24.37
CA ILE A 50 10.78 -18.79 -23.25
C ILE A 50 10.49 -20.23 -22.80
N SER A 51 10.54 -21.20 -23.72
CA SER A 51 10.44 -22.63 -23.39
C SER A 51 11.57 -23.12 -22.46
N ALA A 52 12.76 -22.54 -22.60
CA ALA A 52 13.89 -22.85 -21.73
C ALA A 52 13.67 -22.28 -20.30
N LEU A 53 13.16 -21.05 -20.20
CA LEU A 53 12.74 -20.47 -18.92
C LEU A 53 11.60 -21.25 -18.27
N GLU A 54 10.64 -21.73 -19.06
CA GLU A 54 9.54 -22.58 -18.58
C GLU A 54 10.03 -23.91 -18.01
N SER A 55 10.92 -24.59 -18.72
CA SER A 55 11.54 -25.85 -18.26
C SER A 55 12.29 -25.63 -16.94
N TYR A 56 13.02 -24.55 -16.84
CA TYR A 56 13.71 -24.18 -15.60
C TYR A 56 12.74 -23.83 -14.48
N ALA A 57 11.75 -22.98 -14.73
CA ALA A 57 10.80 -22.53 -13.73
C ALA A 57 9.96 -23.69 -13.17
N LYS A 58 9.44 -24.57 -14.02
CA LYS A 58 8.58 -25.68 -13.62
C LYS A 58 9.34 -26.86 -13.03
N TYR A 59 10.46 -27.24 -13.66
CA TYR A 59 11.15 -28.50 -13.37
C TYR A 59 12.56 -28.32 -12.81
N GLY A 60 13.11 -27.09 -12.80
CA GLY A 60 14.49 -26.83 -12.40
C GLY A 60 15.52 -27.29 -13.44
N ILE A 61 15.10 -27.62 -14.67
CA ILE A 61 15.96 -28.14 -15.73
C ILE A 61 16.67 -26.97 -16.41
N ILE A 62 18.00 -27.01 -16.38
CA ILE A 62 18.86 -26.07 -17.10
C ILE A 62 19.26 -26.77 -18.42
N ASN A 63 18.61 -26.38 -19.49
CA ASN A 63 18.91 -26.86 -20.82
C ASN A 63 20.15 -26.13 -21.41
N PRO A 64 20.70 -26.58 -22.56
CA PRO A 64 21.85 -25.95 -23.20
C PRO A 64 21.69 -24.46 -23.48
N ASP A 65 20.46 -23.99 -23.81
CA ASP A 65 20.18 -22.59 -24.10
C ASP A 65 20.33 -21.68 -22.87
N LEU A 66 20.08 -22.20 -21.66
CA LEU A 66 20.29 -21.52 -20.41
C LEU A 66 21.67 -21.72 -19.80
N ALA A 67 22.35 -22.83 -20.15
CA ALA A 67 23.63 -23.21 -19.52
C ALA A 67 24.69 -22.11 -19.67
N GLY A 68 24.73 -21.44 -20.84
CA GLY A 68 25.65 -20.33 -21.10
C GLY A 68 25.42 -19.09 -20.18
N TYR A 69 24.19 -18.89 -19.71
CA TYR A 69 23.80 -17.76 -18.87
C TYR A 69 23.82 -18.11 -17.39
N TYR A 70 23.65 -19.37 -17.04
CA TYR A 70 23.63 -19.88 -15.68
C TYR A 70 24.87 -19.49 -14.86
N GLN A 71 26.05 -19.49 -15.49
CA GLN A 71 27.32 -19.11 -14.86
C GLN A 71 27.38 -17.66 -14.37
N TYR A 72 26.46 -16.78 -14.84
CA TYR A 72 26.38 -15.39 -14.43
C TYR A 72 25.43 -15.17 -13.25
N ILE A 73 24.64 -16.19 -12.86
CA ILE A 73 23.70 -16.12 -11.74
C ILE A 73 24.31 -16.85 -10.54
N PRO A 74 24.48 -16.21 -9.38
CA PRO A 74 24.94 -16.88 -8.18
C PRO A 74 24.04 -18.07 -7.82
N THR A 75 24.63 -19.20 -7.46
CA THR A 75 23.91 -20.46 -7.22
C THR A 75 22.83 -20.31 -6.14
N ASN A 76 23.10 -19.51 -5.11
CA ASN A 76 22.14 -19.20 -4.04
C ASN A 76 20.94 -18.36 -4.52
N LYS A 77 21.02 -17.71 -5.68
CA LYS A 77 19.95 -16.89 -6.26
C LYS A 77 19.07 -17.63 -7.27
N LEU A 78 19.45 -18.83 -7.66
CA LEU A 78 18.73 -19.59 -8.68
C LEU A 78 17.32 -20.02 -8.25
N GLN A 79 17.17 -20.47 -7.01
CA GLN A 79 15.85 -20.81 -6.47
C GLN A 79 14.96 -19.58 -6.39
N GLU A 80 15.54 -18.43 -6.09
CA GLU A 80 14.85 -17.15 -6.04
C GLU A 80 14.34 -16.72 -7.42
N VAL A 81 15.16 -16.84 -8.48
CA VAL A 81 14.74 -16.62 -9.87
C VAL A 81 13.55 -17.52 -10.25
N ARG A 82 13.61 -18.79 -9.86
CA ARG A 82 12.52 -19.74 -10.09
C ARG A 82 11.23 -19.32 -9.39
N ARG A 83 11.34 -18.92 -8.12
CA ARG A 83 10.20 -18.41 -7.34
C ARG A 83 9.58 -17.19 -8.01
N ILE A 84 10.38 -16.21 -8.43
CA ILE A 84 9.94 -14.99 -9.10
C ILE A 84 9.16 -15.29 -10.38
N LEU A 85 9.68 -16.23 -11.21
CA LEU A 85 9.02 -16.60 -12.46
C LEU A 85 7.63 -17.22 -12.25
N MET A 86 7.45 -17.95 -11.15
CA MET A 86 6.27 -18.77 -10.88
C MET A 86 5.31 -18.19 -9.86
N GLN A 87 5.68 -17.14 -9.12
CA GLN A 87 4.83 -16.55 -8.06
C GLN A 87 3.49 -16.06 -8.63
N PRO A 88 2.35 -16.67 -8.25
CA PRO A 88 1.09 -16.36 -8.89
C PRO A 88 0.39 -15.19 -8.19
N LEU A 89 -0.24 -14.36 -8.97
CA LEU A 89 -1.29 -13.46 -8.55
C LEU A 89 -2.63 -13.98 -9.09
N LYS A 90 -3.48 -14.44 -8.19
CA LYS A 90 -4.79 -15.02 -8.54
C LYS A 90 -5.84 -13.91 -8.66
N ILE A 91 -5.91 -13.28 -9.80
CA ILE A 91 -6.93 -12.30 -10.17
C ILE A 91 -7.64 -12.75 -11.43
N SER A 92 -8.92 -12.38 -11.58
CA SER A 92 -9.63 -12.64 -12.84
C SER A 92 -9.15 -11.70 -13.95
N PRO A 93 -9.24 -12.11 -15.23
CA PRO A 93 -8.93 -11.22 -16.36
C PRO A 93 -9.71 -9.90 -16.34
N ALA A 94 -10.95 -9.93 -15.85
CA ALA A 94 -11.78 -8.74 -15.73
C ALA A 94 -11.21 -7.76 -14.71
N VAL A 95 -10.79 -8.25 -13.53
CA VAL A 95 -10.12 -7.44 -12.49
C VAL A 95 -8.82 -6.84 -13.01
N ALA A 96 -7.99 -7.64 -13.69
CA ALA A 96 -6.76 -7.15 -14.30
C ALA A 96 -7.04 -6.02 -15.31
N ALA A 97 -8.04 -6.19 -16.17
CA ALA A 97 -8.43 -5.19 -17.17
C ALA A 97 -8.88 -3.88 -16.52
N GLN A 98 -9.75 -3.96 -15.50
CA GLN A 98 -10.28 -2.80 -14.76
C GLN A 98 -9.14 -2.03 -14.06
N PHE A 99 -8.25 -2.75 -13.37
CA PHE A 99 -7.12 -2.12 -12.72
C PHE A 99 -6.22 -1.38 -13.71
N LEU A 100 -5.89 -2.02 -14.85
CA LEU A 100 -5.02 -1.42 -15.86
C LEU A 100 -5.61 -0.17 -16.53
N ASP A 101 -6.91 0.07 -16.37
CA ASP A 101 -7.60 1.29 -16.82
C ASP A 101 -7.59 2.42 -15.76
N THR A 102 -7.22 2.12 -14.50
CA THR A 102 -7.01 3.14 -13.46
C THR A 102 -5.76 3.98 -13.73
N GLN A 103 -5.60 5.11 -13.01
CA GLN A 103 -4.37 5.92 -13.08
C GLN A 103 -3.14 5.11 -12.63
N GLN A 104 -3.28 4.30 -11.56
CA GLN A 104 -2.22 3.44 -11.03
C GLN A 104 -1.82 2.36 -12.05
N GLY A 105 -2.78 1.68 -12.65
CA GLY A 105 -2.53 0.67 -13.67
C GLY A 105 -1.86 1.24 -14.92
N LYS A 106 -2.30 2.41 -15.39
CA LYS A 106 -1.66 3.14 -16.50
C LYS A 106 -0.22 3.52 -16.19
N PHE A 107 0.05 3.95 -14.95
CA PHE A 107 1.40 4.26 -14.50
C PHE A 107 2.31 3.01 -14.55
N ILE A 108 1.85 1.87 -14.05
CA ILE A 108 2.60 0.61 -14.10
C ILE A 108 2.89 0.22 -15.55
N LEU A 109 1.88 0.26 -16.42
CA LEU A 109 2.06 -0.02 -17.84
C LEU A 109 3.13 0.89 -18.47
N GLN A 110 3.12 2.18 -18.16
CA GLN A 110 4.13 3.11 -18.66
C GLN A 110 5.54 2.76 -18.17
N ARG A 111 5.68 2.33 -16.90
CA ARG A 111 6.97 1.87 -16.35
C ARG A 111 7.47 0.62 -17.05
N LEU A 112 6.63 -0.40 -17.16
CA LEU A 112 6.94 -1.65 -17.84
C LEU A 112 7.29 -1.41 -19.32
N THR A 113 6.64 -0.45 -19.96
CA THR A 113 6.91 -0.08 -21.35
C THR A 113 8.36 0.41 -21.56
N LYS A 114 8.97 1.04 -20.56
CA LYS A 114 10.37 1.49 -20.64
C LYS A 114 11.38 0.33 -20.71
N LEU A 115 10.98 -0.85 -20.27
CA LEU A 115 11.82 -2.05 -20.23
C LEU A 115 11.87 -2.79 -21.58
N ILE A 116 10.90 -2.51 -22.45
CA ILE A 116 10.74 -3.22 -23.71
C ILE A 116 11.08 -2.27 -24.87
N LYS A 117 12.12 -2.61 -25.64
CA LYS A 117 12.45 -1.92 -26.89
C LYS A 117 11.37 -2.18 -27.94
N ALA A 118 10.66 -1.15 -28.34
CA ALA A 118 9.76 -1.24 -29.49
C ALA A 118 10.54 -1.27 -30.80
N LYS A 119 10.12 -2.12 -31.76
CA LYS A 119 10.60 -2.06 -33.16
C LYS A 119 10.18 -0.78 -33.88
N SER A 120 9.16 -0.08 -33.38
CA SER A 120 8.61 1.14 -33.96
C SER A 120 8.62 2.26 -32.91
N HIS A 121 8.67 3.49 -33.37
CA HIS A 121 8.64 4.71 -32.54
C HIS A 121 7.30 4.95 -31.79
N TYR A 122 6.48 3.91 -31.60
CA TYR A 122 5.16 4.00 -30.98
C TYR A 122 5.10 3.34 -29.59
N PRO A 123 5.36 4.10 -28.50
CA PRO A 123 5.22 3.59 -27.12
C PRO A 123 3.81 3.03 -26.79
N LYS A 124 2.78 3.56 -27.45
CA LYS A 124 1.39 3.10 -27.31
C LYS A 124 1.21 1.62 -27.68
N PHE A 125 1.96 1.13 -28.68
CA PHE A 125 1.87 -0.26 -29.11
C PHE A 125 2.44 -1.22 -28.05
N VAL A 126 3.57 -0.89 -27.42
CA VAL A 126 4.16 -1.70 -26.34
C VAL A 126 3.24 -1.73 -25.12
N SER A 127 2.69 -0.59 -24.73
CA SER A 127 1.73 -0.50 -23.62
C SER A 127 0.49 -1.37 -23.86
N GLN A 128 -0.04 -1.36 -25.07
CA GLN A 128 -1.21 -2.18 -25.43
C GLN A 128 -0.84 -3.68 -25.47
N SER A 129 0.33 -4.04 -25.97
CA SER A 129 0.84 -5.42 -25.95
C SER A 129 1.01 -5.94 -24.52
N LEU A 130 1.59 -5.14 -23.63
CA LEU A 130 1.72 -5.47 -22.20
C LEU A 130 0.36 -5.62 -21.52
N ARG A 131 -0.56 -4.69 -21.78
CA ARG A 131 -1.94 -4.78 -21.26
C ARG A 131 -2.61 -6.08 -21.69
N THR A 132 -2.53 -6.41 -22.96
CA THR A 132 -3.08 -7.67 -23.51
C THR A 132 -2.44 -8.89 -22.85
N ALA A 133 -1.12 -8.90 -22.72
CA ALA A 133 -0.37 -10.00 -22.12
C ALA A 133 -0.72 -10.19 -20.63
N LEU A 134 -0.84 -9.11 -19.86
CA LEU A 134 -1.22 -9.16 -18.44
C LEU A 134 -2.64 -9.74 -18.25
N ILE A 135 -3.60 -9.31 -19.05
CA ILE A 135 -4.98 -9.81 -19.00
C ILE A 135 -5.01 -11.30 -19.41
N ALA A 136 -4.28 -11.68 -20.47
CA ALA A 136 -4.22 -13.06 -20.92
C ALA A 136 -3.48 -13.99 -19.93
N ALA A 137 -2.45 -13.48 -19.26
CA ALA A 137 -1.75 -14.22 -18.20
C ALA A 137 -2.64 -14.43 -16.96
N ALA A 138 -3.50 -13.48 -16.63
CA ALA A 138 -4.48 -13.64 -15.55
C ALA A 138 -5.54 -14.71 -15.84
N ALA A 139 -5.74 -15.08 -17.11
CA ALA A 139 -6.66 -16.15 -17.51
C ALA A 139 -6.05 -17.56 -17.38
N GLU A 140 -4.75 -17.69 -17.17
CA GLU A 140 -4.09 -18.98 -17.02
C GLU A 140 -4.48 -19.65 -15.68
N PRO A 141 -4.54 -21.00 -15.63
CA PRO A 141 -4.90 -21.72 -14.40
C PRO A 141 -3.99 -21.40 -13.21
N GLU A 142 -2.69 -21.15 -13.47
CA GLU A 142 -1.72 -20.75 -12.47
C GLU A 142 -1.87 -19.28 -12.03
N GLY A 143 -2.68 -18.50 -12.74
CA GLY A 143 -2.86 -17.07 -12.54
C GLY A 143 -1.78 -16.21 -13.22
N LEU A 144 -1.84 -14.90 -12.97
CA LEU A 144 -0.87 -13.93 -13.47
C LEU A 144 0.46 -14.14 -12.73
N ASN A 145 1.48 -14.55 -13.47
CA ASN A 145 2.87 -14.61 -13.02
C ASN A 145 3.81 -14.14 -14.15
N LEU A 146 5.09 -13.95 -13.84
CA LEU A 146 6.04 -13.43 -14.83
C LEU A 146 6.19 -14.37 -16.02
N LEU A 147 6.25 -15.68 -15.80
CA LEU A 147 6.36 -16.66 -16.88
C LEU A 147 5.14 -16.60 -17.81
N ASN A 148 3.93 -16.57 -17.26
CA ASN A 148 2.70 -16.47 -18.04
C ASN A 148 2.61 -15.13 -18.78
N LEU A 149 3.05 -14.02 -18.16
CA LEU A 149 3.15 -12.72 -18.84
C LEU A 149 4.07 -12.80 -20.07
N LEU A 150 5.26 -13.39 -19.93
CA LEU A 150 6.21 -13.55 -21.05
C LEU A 150 5.63 -14.42 -22.16
N ARG A 151 5.00 -15.54 -21.80
CA ARG A 151 4.35 -16.47 -22.76
C ARG A 151 3.19 -15.83 -23.51
N LYS A 152 2.42 -14.95 -22.86
CA LYS A 152 1.23 -14.29 -23.44
C LYS A 152 1.54 -12.98 -24.14
N TYR A 153 2.80 -12.58 -24.20
CA TYR A 153 3.15 -11.35 -24.91
C TYR A 153 2.90 -11.54 -26.42
N PRO A 154 2.10 -10.65 -27.08
CA PRO A 154 1.56 -10.88 -28.41
C PRO A 154 2.54 -10.51 -29.53
N GLN A 155 3.80 -10.95 -29.43
CA GLN A 155 4.85 -10.81 -30.44
C GLN A 155 5.85 -11.95 -30.28
N ASN A 156 6.41 -12.46 -31.38
CA ASN A 156 7.38 -13.58 -31.36
C ASN A 156 8.60 -13.30 -30.48
N ASN A 157 9.02 -12.04 -30.38
CA ASN A 157 10.23 -11.66 -29.67
C ASN A 157 9.94 -10.49 -28.71
N ILE A 158 10.38 -10.64 -27.46
CA ILE A 158 10.41 -9.58 -26.47
C ILE A 158 11.83 -9.00 -26.48
N LYS A 159 11.96 -7.74 -26.89
CA LYS A 159 13.26 -7.07 -26.85
C LYS A 159 13.39 -6.24 -25.57
N ILE A 160 14.26 -6.66 -24.66
CA ILE A 160 14.51 -5.94 -23.41
C ILE A 160 15.50 -4.80 -23.64
N ASP A 161 15.14 -3.62 -23.18
CA ASP A 161 16.06 -2.49 -23.12
C ASP A 161 16.91 -2.60 -21.85
N MET A 162 18.09 -3.20 -21.99
CA MET A 162 19.00 -3.42 -20.86
C MET A 162 19.48 -2.13 -20.23
N VAL A 163 19.68 -1.05 -21.01
CA VAL A 163 20.13 0.25 -20.47
C VAL A 163 19.05 0.83 -19.56
N SER A 164 17.81 0.88 -20.04
CA SER A 164 16.67 1.34 -19.22
C SER A 164 16.41 0.42 -18.03
N SER A 165 16.56 -0.89 -18.21
CA SER A 165 16.38 -1.87 -17.13
C SER A 165 17.43 -1.71 -16.03
N MET A 166 18.69 -1.53 -16.40
CA MET A 166 19.78 -1.29 -15.42
C MET A 166 19.60 0.04 -14.69
N LYS A 167 19.21 1.11 -15.41
CA LYS A 167 18.92 2.40 -14.78
C LYS A 167 17.82 2.29 -13.73
N ILE A 168 16.75 1.59 -14.04
CA ILE A 168 15.64 1.33 -13.13
C ILE A 168 16.10 0.51 -11.91
N ALA A 169 16.93 -0.52 -12.15
CA ALA A 169 17.48 -1.33 -11.06
C ALA A 169 18.40 -0.50 -10.15
N ASP A 170 19.26 0.34 -10.70
CA ASP A 170 20.15 1.24 -9.94
C ASP A 170 19.33 2.26 -9.10
N GLU A 171 18.25 2.81 -9.66
CA GLU A 171 17.34 3.71 -8.93
C GLU A 171 16.69 3.01 -7.73
N LEU A 172 16.23 1.77 -7.92
CA LEU A 172 15.64 0.95 -6.86
C LEU A 172 16.66 0.55 -5.80
N GLU A 173 17.84 0.07 -6.22
CA GLU A 173 18.92 -0.31 -5.31
C GLU A 173 19.34 0.87 -4.44
N LYS A 174 19.41 2.06 -5.02
CA LYS A 174 19.69 3.30 -4.28
C LYS A 174 18.62 3.55 -3.23
N MET A 175 17.33 3.52 -3.60
CA MET A 175 16.22 3.75 -2.67
C MET A 175 16.22 2.72 -1.53
N ILE A 176 16.40 1.44 -1.85
CA ILE A 176 16.47 0.36 -0.86
C ILE A 176 17.66 0.57 0.07
N SER A 177 18.86 0.82 -0.48
CA SER A 177 20.08 1.04 0.31
C SER A 177 19.98 2.26 1.24
N GLU A 178 19.39 3.36 0.79
CA GLU A 178 19.15 4.56 1.61
C GLU A 178 18.15 4.27 2.73
N THR A 179 17.08 3.52 2.43
CA THR A 179 16.10 3.09 3.44
C THR A 179 16.74 2.17 4.47
N GLU A 180 17.48 1.15 4.05
CA GLU A 180 18.18 0.21 4.95
C GLU A 180 19.22 0.91 5.84
N LYS A 181 19.99 1.84 5.30
CA LYS A 181 20.97 2.64 6.09
C LYS A 181 20.26 3.48 7.15
N THR A 182 19.15 4.12 6.77
CA THR A 182 18.38 4.96 7.69
C THR A 182 17.72 4.12 8.78
N ILE A 183 17.13 2.98 8.43
CA ILE A 183 16.54 2.04 9.39
C ILE A 183 17.64 1.48 10.31
N SER A 184 18.82 1.12 9.78
CA SER A 184 19.94 0.64 10.60
C SER A 184 20.40 1.68 11.63
N ALA A 185 20.46 2.94 11.24
CA ALA A 185 20.79 4.04 12.15
C ALA A 185 19.67 4.26 13.20
N LEU A 186 18.39 4.13 12.81
CA LEU A 186 17.26 4.17 13.74
C LEU A 186 17.33 3.03 14.76
N ILE A 187 17.64 1.81 14.33
CA ILE A 187 17.83 0.65 15.23
C ILE A 187 18.93 0.94 16.25
N GLN A 188 20.08 1.49 15.82
CA GLN A 188 21.16 1.85 16.72
C GLN A 188 20.73 2.92 17.73
N THR A 189 20.03 3.94 17.29
CA THR A 189 19.48 4.99 18.17
C THR A 189 18.53 4.40 19.20
N SER A 190 17.57 3.56 18.77
CA SER A 190 16.64 2.86 19.66
C SER A 190 17.37 2.02 20.71
N LYS A 191 18.40 1.26 20.34
CA LYS A 191 19.20 0.45 21.28
C LYS A 191 19.95 1.33 22.29
N LEU A 192 20.49 2.46 21.84
CA LEU A 192 21.18 3.39 22.76
C LEU A 192 20.20 4.05 23.74
N GLU A 193 19.00 4.42 23.29
CA GLU A 193 17.93 4.93 24.16
C GLU A 193 17.46 3.85 25.14
N ALA A 194 17.26 2.61 24.67
CA ALA A 194 16.86 1.48 25.51
C ALA A 194 17.90 1.19 26.61
N ALA A 195 19.19 1.17 26.26
CA ALA A 195 20.27 0.94 27.23
C ALA A 195 20.31 2.01 28.32
N LYS A 196 20.09 3.29 27.99
CA LYS A 196 20.04 4.37 28.98
C LYS A 196 18.88 4.19 29.97
N ILE A 197 17.71 3.80 29.48
CA ILE A 197 16.50 3.58 30.30
C ILE A 197 16.66 2.34 31.18
N SER A 198 17.18 1.25 30.65
CA SER A 198 17.40 0.01 31.39
C SER A 198 18.43 0.15 32.51
N GLN A 199 19.44 1.01 32.33
CA GLN A 199 20.41 1.34 33.40
C GLN A 199 19.78 2.16 34.53
N ALA A 200 18.77 3.00 34.22
CA ALA A 200 18.09 3.81 35.20
C ALA A 200 16.99 3.06 35.97
N ASN A 201 16.39 2.04 35.36
CA ASN A 201 15.28 1.25 35.93
C ASN A 201 15.66 -0.23 35.96
N LEU A 202 16.10 -0.71 37.10
CA LEU A 202 16.50 -2.12 37.32
C LEU A 202 15.32 -3.11 37.43
N SER A 203 14.07 -2.64 37.33
CA SER A 203 12.88 -3.51 37.41
C SER A 203 12.39 -3.87 36.01
N PRO A 204 12.04 -5.14 35.74
CA PRO A 204 11.38 -5.50 34.50
C PRO A 204 10.08 -4.72 34.36
N PHE A 205 9.72 -4.34 33.11
CA PHE A 205 8.46 -3.67 32.85
C PHE A 205 7.31 -4.51 33.43
N PRO A 206 6.44 -3.92 34.25
CA PRO A 206 5.27 -4.65 34.74
C PRO A 206 4.48 -5.11 33.51
N LYS A 207 3.97 -6.34 33.56
CA LYS A 207 3.02 -6.79 32.53
C LYS A 207 1.90 -5.73 32.47
N LEU A 208 1.54 -5.32 31.25
CA LEU A 208 0.37 -4.47 31.07
C LEU A 208 -0.77 -5.06 31.91
N PRO A 209 -1.40 -4.28 32.77
CA PRO A 209 -2.42 -4.81 33.68
C PRO A 209 -3.44 -5.61 32.84
N ASN A 210 -3.63 -6.90 33.19
CA ASN A 210 -4.79 -7.63 32.71
C ASN A 210 -6.02 -6.92 33.27
N GLN A 211 -6.54 -5.95 32.54
CA GLN A 211 -7.82 -5.33 32.89
C GLN A 211 -8.87 -6.45 32.90
N PRO A 212 -9.77 -6.50 33.87
CA PRO A 212 -10.88 -7.43 33.83
C PRO A 212 -11.57 -7.24 32.48
N ASN A 213 -11.82 -8.36 31.77
CA ASN A 213 -12.55 -8.35 30.50
C ASN A 213 -13.89 -7.65 30.72
N LEU A 214 -13.93 -6.33 30.49
CA LEU A 214 -15.17 -5.58 30.53
C LEU A 214 -16.06 -6.15 29.43
N LEU A 215 -17.25 -6.60 29.81
CA LEU A 215 -18.27 -6.97 28.84
C LEU A 215 -18.47 -5.76 27.91
N ALA A 216 -18.42 -6.00 26.63
CA ALA A 216 -18.61 -4.96 25.64
C ALA A 216 -19.81 -5.28 24.76
N THR A 217 -20.52 -4.25 24.34
CA THR A 217 -21.58 -4.39 23.33
C THR A 217 -21.11 -3.76 22.02
N LYS A 218 -21.38 -4.44 20.91
CA LYS A 218 -21.16 -3.89 19.56
C LYS A 218 -22.51 -3.55 18.95
N GLN A 219 -22.61 -2.37 18.35
CA GLN A 219 -23.76 -1.97 17.52
C GLN A 219 -23.25 -1.32 16.23
N THR A 220 -24.01 -1.45 15.16
CA THR A 220 -23.73 -0.76 13.89
C THR A 220 -24.80 0.30 13.66
N ILE A 221 -24.41 1.56 13.55
CA ILE A 221 -25.30 2.69 13.31
C ILE A 221 -25.08 3.19 11.87
N LYS A 222 -26.17 3.52 11.20
CA LYS A 222 -26.15 4.15 9.88
C LYS A 222 -26.47 5.64 10.03
N PHE A 223 -25.47 6.47 9.93
CA PHE A 223 -25.62 7.92 9.87
C PHE A 223 -25.84 8.37 8.42
N PHE A 224 -26.56 9.47 8.25
CA PHE A 224 -26.74 10.10 6.95
C PHE A 224 -26.40 11.59 7.04
N ASP A 225 -25.27 11.95 6.44
CA ASP A 225 -24.89 13.34 6.27
C ASP A 225 -25.56 13.91 5.01
N SER A 226 -26.67 14.59 5.21
CA SER A 226 -27.47 15.18 4.12
C SER A 226 -26.73 16.30 3.39
N SER A 227 -25.81 16.99 4.05
CA SER A 227 -25.05 18.10 3.45
C SER A 227 -24.08 17.63 2.37
N ARG A 228 -23.55 16.41 2.51
CA ARG A 228 -22.61 15.78 1.57
C ARG A 228 -23.21 14.55 0.85
N ASN A 229 -24.49 14.24 1.14
CA ASN A 229 -25.18 13.03 0.63
C ASN A 229 -24.39 11.74 0.88
N ARG A 230 -23.91 11.55 2.13
CA ARG A 230 -23.05 10.42 2.51
C ARG A 230 -23.74 9.53 3.55
N HIS A 231 -23.81 8.24 3.25
CA HIS A 231 -24.30 7.19 4.16
C HIS A 231 -23.11 6.55 4.87
N LEU A 232 -23.00 6.75 6.19
CA LEU A 232 -21.88 6.32 7.00
C LEU A 232 -22.30 5.16 7.91
N SER A 233 -21.99 3.94 7.49
CA SER A 233 -22.15 2.76 8.35
C SER A 233 -21.00 2.72 9.34
N THR A 234 -21.30 2.75 10.64
CA THR A 234 -20.30 2.91 11.70
C THR A 234 -20.46 1.82 12.75
N ASP A 235 -19.43 1.06 13.00
CA ASP A 235 -19.38 0.10 14.12
C ASP A 235 -18.97 0.83 15.39
N ILE A 236 -19.75 0.66 16.46
CA ILE A 236 -19.51 1.27 17.77
C ILE A 236 -19.42 0.16 18.81
N TYR A 237 -18.26 0.10 19.47
CA TYR A 237 -18.00 -0.80 20.60
C TYR A 237 -18.08 -0.02 21.89
N ILE A 238 -18.89 -0.48 22.82
CA ILE A 238 -19.23 0.23 24.04
C ILE A 238 -18.84 -0.61 25.25
N PRO A 239 -17.90 -0.14 26.10
CA PRO A 239 -17.54 -0.85 27.31
C PRO A 239 -18.65 -0.78 28.34
N ASN A 240 -18.78 -1.82 29.15
CA ASN A 240 -19.67 -1.80 30.32
C ASN A 240 -18.99 -1.02 31.46
N SER A 241 -19.01 0.30 31.38
CA SER A 241 -18.44 1.24 32.36
C SER A 241 -19.53 2.05 33.02
N GLN A 242 -19.35 2.38 34.29
CA GLN A 242 -20.24 3.29 35.04
C GLN A 242 -19.96 4.74 34.68
N ASN A 243 -18.74 5.08 34.32
CA ASN A 243 -18.32 6.43 33.93
C ASN A 243 -18.29 6.58 32.40
N PRO A 244 -18.48 7.79 31.86
CA PRO A 244 -18.30 8.06 30.44
C PRO A 244 -16.92 7.59 29.97
N ALA A 245 -16.91 6.70 28.98
CA ALA A 245 -15.67 6.13 28.44
C ALA A 245 -14.99 7.12 27.47
N PRO A 246 -13.67 7.30 27.54
CA PRO A 246 -12.94 8.04 26.52
C PRO A 246 -13.06 7.30 25.18
N VAL A 247 -13.06 8.05 24.09
CA VAL A 247 -13.39 7.53 22.75
C VAL A 247 -12.14 7.36 21.91
N ILE A 248 -12.03 6.22 21.22
CA ILE A 248 -11.04 6.01 20.18
C ILE A 248 -11.75 5.82 18.84
N VAL A 249 -11.40 6.65 17.86
CA VAL A 249 -11.84 6.48 16.48
C VAL A 249 -10.80 5.66 15.73
N ILE A 250 -11.24 4.69 14.90
CA ILE A 250 -10.35 3.92 14.02
C ILE A 250 -10.75 4.19 12.57
N SER A 251 -9.82 4.73 11.77
CA SER A 251 -10.00 5.00 10.34
C SER A 251 -9.22 3.96 9.52
N HIS A 252 -9.94 3.16 8.75
CA HIS A 252 -9.39 2.09 7.93
C HIS A 252 -8.62 2.60 6.70
N GLY A 253 -7.73 1.76 6.13
CA GLY A 253 -7.03 2.03 4.88
C GLY A 253 -7.94 1.98 3.65
N LEU A 254 -7.34 2.23 2.48
CA LEU A 254 -8.01 2.16 1.19
C LEU A 254 -8.46 0.71 0.90
N GLY A 255 -9.71 0.54 0.47
CA GLY A 255 -10.26 -0.79 0.15
C GLY A 255 -10.58 -1.68 1.33
N LEU A 256 -10.42 -1.19 2.58
CA LEU A 256 -10.70 -1.91 3.82
C LEU A 256 -12.03 -1.47 4.43
N ASP A 257 -12.42 -2.10 5.53
CA ASP A 257 -13.59 -1.75 6.32
C ASP A 257 -13.35 -1.94 7.83
N SER A 258 -14.39 -1.71 8.63
CA SER A 258 -14.34 -1.83 10.10
C SER A 258 -13.92 -3.21 10.58
N SER A 259 -14.21 -4.28 9.82
CA SER A 259 -13.89 -5.65 10.23
C SER A 259 -12.40 -5.93 10.34
N ASN A 260 -11.58 -5.23 9.54
CA ASN A 260 -10.14 -5.37 9.53
C ASN A 260 -9.45 -4.86 10.82
N PHE A 261 -10.16 -4.09 11.64
CA PHE A 261 -9.64 -3.56 12.90
C PHE A 261 -10.40 -4.07 14.13
N ARG A 262 -11.16 -5.16 13.98
CA ARG A 262 -11.90 -5.79 15.08
C ARG A 262 -10.99 -6.23 16.22
N TYR A 263 -9.78 -6.71 15.91
CA TYR A 263 -8.81 -7.14 16.93
C TYR A 263 -8.44 -5.97 17.86
N LEU A 264 -8.15 -4.81 17.29
CA LEU A 264 -7.80 -3.59 18.04
C LEU A 264 -9.02 -3.02 18.78
N ALA A 265 -10.18 -3.01 18.14
CA ALA A 265 -11.42 -2.56 18.78
C ALA A 265 -11.75 -3.38 20.02
N ASN A 266 -11.66 -4.71 19.91
CA ASN A 266 -11.88 -5.60 21.06
C ASN A 266 -10.85 -5.36 22.17
N HIS A 267 -9.58 -5.19 21.81
CA HIS A 267 -8.53 -4.90 22.78
C HIS A 267 -8.78 -3.56 23.51
N LEU A 268 -9.13 -2.51 22.80
CA LEU A 268 -9.36 -1.20 23.41
C LEU A 268 -10.64 -1.17 24.25
N VAL A 269 -11.74 -1.78 23.77
CA VAL A 269 -13.01 -1.77 24.51
C VAL A 269 -12.93 -2.54 25.81
N THR A 270 -12.21 -3.67 25.84
CA THR A 270 -11.97 -4.43 27.08
C THR A 270 -11.08 -3.69 28.07
N ASN A 271 -10.35 -2.67 27.61
CA ASN A 271 -9.52 -1.79 28.42
C ASN A 271 -10.19 -0.44 28.74
N GLY A 272 -11.51 -0.33 28.53
CA GLY A 272 -12.32 0.78 29.00
C GLY A 272 -12.54 1.93 28.02
N PHE A 273 -12.12 1.79 26.77
CA PHE A 273 -12.38 2.79 25.72
C PHE A 273 -13.68 2.46 24.97
N ALA A 274 -14.46 3.47 24.64
CA ALA A 274 -15.45 3.33 23.56
C ALA A 274 -14.71 3.41 22.21
N VAL A 275 -15.08 2.54 21.24
CA VAL A 275 -14.40 2.51 19.94
C VAL A 275 -15.40 2.74 18.82
N VAL A 276 -15.08 3.70 17.93
CA VAL A 276 -15.91 4.10 16.80
C VAL A 276 -15.16 3.86 15.50
N ILE A 277 -15.71 3.01 14.63
CA ILE A 277 -15.07 2.64 13.35
C ILE A 277 -16.02 2.95 12.20
N PRO A 278 -15.88 4.13 11.55
CA PRO A 278 -16.64 4.44 10.34
C PRO A 278 -16.16 3.63 9.15
N ASN A 279 -17.09 3.25 8.26
CA ASN A 279 -16.80 2.79 6.93
C ASN A 279 -16.95 3.97 5.96
N HIS A 280 -15.84 4.39 5.33
CA HIS A 280 -15.81 5.55 4.43
C HIS A 280 -16.27 5.14 3.02
N PRO A 281 -17.45 5.59 2.52
CA PRO A 281 -18.09 5.03 1.33
C PRO A 281 -17.28 5.12 0.04
N GLY A 282 -16.49 6.18 -0.14
CA GLY A 282 -15.72 6.43 -1.37
C GLY A 282 -14.36 5.73 -1.40
N SER A 283 -14.00 4.95 -0.37
CA SER A 283 -12.68 4.36 -0.23
C SER A 283 -12.66 3.03 0.56
N ASN A 284 -13.84 2.44 0.80
CA ASN A 284 -14.00 1.18 1.53
C ASN A 284 -14.03 -0.05 0.58
N THR A 285 -14.31 -1.22 1.15
CA THR A 285 -14.46 -2.48 0.42
C THR A 285 -15.53 -2.41 -0.69
N GLN A 286 -16.61 -1.63 -0.51
CA GLN A 286 -17.65 -1.49 -1.53
C GLN A 286 -17.15 -0.69 -2.74
N GLN A 287 -16.37 0.36 -2.53
CA GLN A 287 -15.72 1.11 -3.61
C GLN A 287 -14.80 0.19 -4.43
N LEU A 288 -14.02 -0.62 -3.74
CA LEU A 288 -13.15 -1.61 -4.36
C LEU A 288 -13.94 -2.62 -5.21
N GLN A 289 -15.04 -3.16 -4.67
CA GLN A 289 -15.92 -4.05 -5.41
C GLN A 289 -16.58 -3.37 -6.62
N SER A 290 -16.91 -2.08 -6.51
CA SER A 290 -17.42 -1.29 -7.63
C SER A 290 -16.38 -1.16 -8.75
N LEU A 291 -15.11 -0.97 -8.41
CA LEU A 291 -14.00 -1.01 -9.36
C LEU A 291 -13.90 -2.39 -10.02
N ILE A 292 -13.85 -3.46 -9.22
CA ILE A 292 -13.75 -4.85 -9.73
C ILE A 292 -14.90 -5.22 -10.67
N LYS A 293 -16.12 -4.74 -10.38
CA LYS A 293 -17.31 -4.99 -11.20
C LYS A 293 -17.45 -4.06 -12.42
N GLY A 294 -16.51 -3.12 -12.59
CA GLY A 294 -16.55 -2.14 -13.69
C GLY A 294 -17.56 -1.01 -13.49
N ASN A 295 -18.11 -0.86 -12.29
CA ASN A 295 -19.04 0.22 -11.94
C ASN A 295 -18.31 1.51 -11.54
N SER A 296 -17.00 1.46 -11.36
CA SER A 296 -16.10 2.58 -11.09
C SER A 296 -14.83 2.44 -11.92
N ASN A 297 -14.22 3.56 -12.28
CA ASN A 297 -12.91 3.63 -12.94
C ASN A 297 -11.82 4.23 -12.03
N GLN A 298 -12.15 4.44 -10.76
CA GLN A 298 -11.24 5.04 -9.77
C GLN A 298 -11.13 4.13 -8.56
N VAL A 299 -9.90 3.97 -8.05
CA VAL A 299 -9.61 3.23 -6.82
C VAL A 299 -10.25 3.95 -5.62
N THR A 300 -10.19 5.27 -5.63
CA THR A 300 -10.85 6.16 -4.68
C THR A 300 -11.17 7.49 -5.35
N HIS A 301 -12.17 8.20 -4.84
CA HIS A 301 -12.51 9.54 -5.33
C HIS A 301 -11.57 10.57 -4.68
N PRO A 302 -11.08 11.60 -5.41
CA PRO A 302 -10.22 12.65 -4.85
C PRO A 302 -10.79 13.33 -3.61
N ASN A 303 -12.10 13.49 -3.53
CA ASN A 303 -12.77 14.09 -2.38
C ASN A 303 -12.55 13.34 -1.06
N GLU A 304 -12.15 12.06 -1.09
CA GLU A 304 -11.90 11.30 0.13
C GLU A 304 -10.81 11.92 1.03
N PHE A 305 -9.90 12.71 0.46
CA PHE A 305 -8.96 13.50 1.27
C PHE A 305 -9.66 14.56 2.14
N LYS A 306 -10.85 15.03 1.77
CA LYS A 306 -11.69 15.90 2.61
C LYS A 306 -12.78 15.13 3.31
N ASP A 307 -13.43 14.24 2.61
CA ASP A 307 -14.63 13.56 3.09
C ASP A 307 -14.36 12.66 4.29
N ARG A 308 -13.21 11.94 4.34
CA ARG A 308 -12.91 11.05 5.46
C ARG A 308 -12.74 11.79 6.81
N PRO A 309 -11.95 12.87 6.91
CA PRO A 309 -11.95 13.67 8.13
C PRO A 309 -13.32 14.24 8.47
N LEU A 310 -14.09 14.72 7.47
CA LEU A 310 -15.42 15.28 7.69
C LEU A 310 -16.45 14.22 8.11
N ASP A 311 -16.33 12.96 7.63
CA ASP A 311 -17.16 11.84 8.09
C ASP A 311 -16.99 11.62 9.60
N ILE A 312 -15.75 11.65 10.08
CA ILE A 312 -15.44 11.46 11.50
C ILE A 312 -15.97 12.63 12.32
N LYS A 313 -15.75 13.87 11.86
CA LYS A 313 -16.32 15.07 12.54
C LYS A 313 -17.84 14.97 12.65
N TYR A 314 -18.51 14.64 11.55
CA TYR A 314 -19.95 14.48 11.51
C TYR A 314 -20.44 13.38 12.47
N ILE A 315 -19.79 12.22 12.50
CA ILE A 315 -20.15 11.12 13.41
C ILE A 315 -19.97 11.57 14.88
N LEU A 316 -18.86 12.22 15.21
CA LEU A 316 -18.65 12.74 16.56
C LEU A 316 -19.70 13.79 16.96
N ASP A 317 -20.13 14.66 16.03
CA ASP A 317 -21.20 15.64 16.26
C ASP A 317 -22.55 14.93 16.51
N GLN A 318 -22.86 13.88 15.76
CA GLN A 318 -24.07 13.08 15.96
C GLN A 318 -24.06 12.34 17.32
N LEU A 319 -22.90 11.76 17.69
CA LEU A 319 -22.76 11.10 18.99
C LEU A 319 -22.85 12.10 20.15
N GLU A 320 -22.36 13.32 19.96
CA GLU A 320 -22.43 14.40 20.96
C GLU A 320 -23.86 14.93 21.13
N SER A 321 -24.66 14.92 20.07
CA SER A 321 -26.06 15.35 20.11
C SER A 321 -27.04 14.29 20.64
N ASP A 322 -26.65 13.02 20.64
CA ASP A 322 -27.48 11.89 21.09
C ASP A 322 -27.33 11.68 22.61
N SER A 323 -28.43 11.86 23.34
CA SER A 323 -28.48 11.76 24.82
C SER A 323 -28.05 10.39 25.37
N GLN A 324 -28.17 9.30 24.58
CA GLN A 324 -27.70 7.97 24.93
C GLN A 324 -26.17 7.93 25.00
N PHE A 325 -25.50 8.52 24.01
CA PHE A 325 -24.03 8.51 23.91
C PHE A 325 -23.40 9.58 24.79
N GLN A 326 -24.00 10.76 24.94
CA GLN A 326 -23.51 11.81 25.86
C GLN A 326 -23.24 11.30 27.29
N ARG A 327 -24.07 10.41 27.78
CA ARG A 327 -23.92 9.84 29.13
C ARG A 327 -22.89 8.75 29.24
N ARG A 328 -22.52 8.15 28.11
CA ARG A 328 -21.64 6.97 28.04
C ARG A 328 -20.25 7.27 27.51
N PHE A 329 -20.09 8.36 26.75
CA PHE A 329 -18.85 8.72 26.06
C PHE A 329 -18.32 10.06 26.52
N ASN A 330 -17.00 10.13 26.76
CA ASN A 330 -16.30 11.39 26.90
C ASN A 330 -15.81 11.84 25.52
N LEU A 331 -16.66 12.61 24.82
CA LEU A 331 -16.37 13.09 23.46
C LEU A 331 -15.44 14.31 23.42
N GLN A 332 -15.00 14.84 24.57
CA GLN A 332 -13.99 15.89 24.62
C GLN A 332 -12.56 15.35 24.67
N GLN A 333 -12.41 14.04 24.93
CA GLN A 333 -11.15 13.32 25.00
C GLN A 333 -11.17 12.18 23.99
N VAL A 334 -10.88 12.50 22.71
CA VAL A 334 -10.93 11.54 21.60
C VAL A 334 -9.52 11.23 21.10
N GLY A 335 -9.18 9.95 21.06
CA GLY A 335 -8.01 9.46 20.35
C GLY A 335 -8.37 8.99 18.95
N ILE A 336 -7.41 9.01 18.03
CA ILE A 336 -7.60 8.46 16.70
C ILE A 336 -6.47 7.51 16.32
N PHE A 337 -6.84 6.39 15.71
CA PHE A 337 -5.94 5.43 15.07
C PHE A 337 -6.28 5.38 13.58
N GLY A 338 -5.27 5.38 12.71
CA GLY A 338 -5.51 5.23 11.28
C GLY A 338 -4.40 4.47 10.58
N GLN A 339 -4.77 3.67 9.57
CA GLN A 339 -3.82 2.90 8.76
C GLN A 339 -3.85 3.41 7.31
N SER A 340 -2.67 3.60 6.67
CA SER A 340 -2.54 4.03 5.27
C SER A 340 -3.30 5.35 5.00
N LEU A 341 -4.30 5.36 4.13
CA LEU A 341 -5.20 6.51 3.92
C LEU A 341 -5.95 6.90 5.21
N GLY A 342 -6.21 5.94 6.11
CA GLY A 342 -6.71 6.22 7.47
C GLY A 342 -5.66 6.93 8.33
N GLY A 343 -4.38 6.63 8.14
CA GLY A 343 -3.26 7.33 8.77
C GLY A 343 -3.18 8.79 8.33
N TYR A 344 -3.36 9.06 7.03
CA TYR A 344 -3.58 10.42 6.52
C TYR A 344 -4.76 11.10 7.26
N THR A 345 -5.90 10.39 7.35
CA THR A 345 -7.11 10.93 8.00
C THR A 345 -6.85 11.29 9.46
N ALA A 346 -6.12 10.42 10.19
CA ALA A 346 -5.75 10.66 11.58
C ALA A 346 -4.87 11.92 11.75
N LEU A 347 -3.87 12.08 10.89
CA LEU A 347 -2.98 13.24 10.92
C LEU A 347 -3.69 14.53 10.52
N ALA A 348 -4.60 14.50 9.54
CA ALA A 348 -5.41 15.63 9.13
C ALA A 348 -6.31 16.12 10.29
N LEU A 349 -6.99 15.20 10.99
CA LEU A 349 -7.81 15.51 12.17
C LEU A 349 -6.96 16.01 13.35
N ALA A 350 -5.71 15.56 13.48
CA ALA A 350 -4.76 16.05 14.49
C ALA A 350 -4.18 17.43 14.16
N GLY A 351 -4.50 18.00 12.99
CA GLY A 351 -4.12 19.37 12.61
C GLY A 351 -3.13 19.48 11.45
N ALA A 352 -2.71 18.37 10.81
CA ALA A 352 -1.92 18.46 9.59
C ALA A 352 -2.74 19.09 8.47
N LYS A 353 -2.14 20.05 7.75
CA LYS A 353 -2.80 20.76 6.65
C LYS A 353 -2.35 20.23 5.29
N ILE A 354 -3.29 20.09 4.35
CA ILE A 354 -2.96 19.76 2.96
C ILE A 354 -2.09 20.89 2.37
N ASN A 355 -0.95 20.52 1.83
CA ASN A 355 -0.02 21.45 1.20
C ASN A 355 -0.10 21.35 -0.33
N PHE A 356 -0.98 22.15 -0.94
CA PHE A 356 -1.16 22.15 -2.39
C PHE A 356 0.09 22.61 -3.15
N GLN A 357 0.91 23.48 -2.57
CA GLN A 357 2.17 23.90 -3.19
C GLN A 357 3.16 22.74 -3.29
N GLN A 358 3.30 21.96 -2.22
CA GLN A 358 4.12 20.75 -2.22
C GLN A 358 3.60 19.72 -3.22
N LEU A 359 2.27 19.48 -3.20
CA LEU A 359 1.63 18.57 -4.15
C LEU A 359 1.90 19.00 -5.60
N GLN A 360 1.75 20.27 -5.94
CA GLN A 360 2.05 20.76 -7.30
C GLN A 360 3.51 20.53 -7.68
N ALA A 361 4.44 20.76 -6.75
CA ALA A 361 5.86 20.54 -6.97
C ALA A 361 6.22 19.07 -7.16
N ASP A 362 5.58 18.15 -6.42
CA ASP A 362 5.92 16.72 -6.44
C ASP A 362 5.13 15.92 -7.47
N CYS A 363 3.95 16.41 -7.84
CA CYS A 363 3.06 15.73 -8.78
C CYS A 363 3.31 16.15 -10.24
N ASP A 364 4.43 16.83 -10.52
CA ASP A 364 4.87 17.08 -11.86
C ASP A 364 5.05 15.77 -12.65
N HIS A 365 4.66 15.79 -13.91
CA HIS A 365 4.65 14.63 -14.78
C HIS A 365 6.01 13.90 -14.88
N ASP A 366 7.13 14.65 -14.86
CA ASP A 366 8.47 14.05 -14.93
C ASP A 366 8.89 13.44 -13.58
N LYS A 367 8.50 14.05 -12.46
CA LYS A 367 8.72 13.48 -11.12
C LYS A 367 7.89 12.21 -10.92
N LEU A 368 6.62 12.23 -11.29
CA LEU A 368 5.75 11.05 -11.23
C LEU A 368 6.30 9.90 -12.08
N ARG A 369 6.81 10.19 -13.28
CA ARG A 369 7.40 9.16 -14.15
C ARG A 369 8.61 8.45 -13.54
N ASN A 370 9.28 9.06 -12.57
CA ASN A 370 10.53 8.56 -12.01
C ASN A 370 10.42 8.16 -10.53
N THR A 371 9.24 8.29 -9.91
CA THR A 371 9.03 7.85 -8.52
C THR A 371 8.88 6.34 -8.40
N TRP A 372 9.33 5.81 -7.27
CA TRP A 372 9.04 4.44 -6.79
C TRP A 372 8.13 4.46 -5.55
N ASN A 373 7.76 5.65 -5.10
CA ASN A 373 6.78 5.83 -4.04
C ASN A 373 5.37 5.76 -4.64
N MET A 374 4.74 4.61 -4.53
CA MET A 374 3.42 4.37 -5.12
C MET A 374 2.32 5.17 -4.43
N SER A 375 2.50 5.49 -3.15
CA SER A 375 1.55 6.32 -2.42
C SER A 375 1.47 7.75 -2.98
N LEU A 376 2.52 8.23 -3.66
CA LEU A 376 2.52 9.54 -4.31
C LEU A 376 1.43 9.65 -5.39
N LEU A 377 1.16 8.56 -6.13
CA LEU A 377 0.09 8.54 -7.14
C LEU A 377 -1.29 8.78 -6.51
N LEU A 378 -1.49 8.27 -5.29
CA LEU A 378 -2.72 8.52 -4.53
C LEU A 378 -2.75 9.95 -4.00
N GLN A 379 -1.64 10.43 -3.42
CA GLN A 379 -1.54 11.79 -2.87
C GLN A 379 -1.81 12.85 -3.95
N CYS A 380 -1.31 12.63 -5.17
CA CYS A 380 -1.49 13.56 -6.30
C CYS A 380 -2.95 13.72 -6.75
N GLN A 381 -3.83 12.77 -6.45
CA GLN A 381 -5.26 12.93 -6.70
C GLN A 381 -5.86 14.10 -5.90
N ALA A 382 -5.23 14.50 -4.79
CA ALA A 382 -5.68 15.66 -4.02
C ALA A 382 -5.60 16.98 -4.82
N LEU A 383 -4.81 17.05 -5.90
CA LEU A 383 -4.81 18.20 -6.81
C LEU A 383 -6.12 18.37 -7.58
N GLU A 384 -6.93 17.30 -7.71
CA GLU A 384 -8.25 17.35 -8.33
C GLU A 384 -9.33 17.92 -7.37
N LEU A 385 -8.99 18.14 -6.09
CA LEU A 385 -9.91 18.79 -5.15
C LEU A 385 -10.27 20.19 -5.66
N PRO A 386 -11.56 20.58 -5.61
CA PRO A 386 -11.94 21.91 -6.01
C PRO A 386 -11.20 22.93 -5.16
N ASN A 387 -10.35 23.70 -5.81
CA ASN A 387 -9.59 24.79 -5.19
C ASN A 387 -10.56 25.92 -4.91
N GLN A 388 -11.16 25.93 -3.74
CA GLN A 388 -11.85 27.10 -3.24
C GLN A 388 -10.75 28.08 -2.80
N SER A 389 -10.42 28.99 -3.69
CA SER A 389 -9.48 30.07 -3.44
C SER A 389 -9.78 30.72 -2.07
N GLY A 390 -8.86 30.52 -1.12
CA GLY A 390 -8.84 31.20 0.17
C GLY A 390 -9.53 30.53 1.37
N GLN A 391 -10.28 29.43 1.22
CA GLN A 391 -10.76 28.64 2.36
C GLN A 391 -10.09 27.27 2.37
N GLU A 392 -8.95 27.19 3.07
CA GLU A 392 -8.42 25.90 3.52
C GLU A 392 -9.52 25.21 4.33
N SER A 393 -10.03 24.08 3.84
CA SER A 393 -10.98 23.27 4.61
C SER A 393 -10.29 22.90 5.92
N ASN A 394 -10.79 23.43 7.06
CA ASN A 394 -10.26 23.04 8.35
C ASN A 394 -10.68 21.59 8.65
N LEU A 395 -9.77 20.66 8.37
CA LEU A 395 -9.98 19.24 8.61
C LEU A 395 -9.71 18.84 10.07
N GLN A 396 -9.03 19.70 10.82
CA GLN A 396 -8.76 19.49 12.24
C GLN A 396 -10.06 19.39 13.06
N ASP A 397 -10.04 18.49 14.03
CA ASP A 397 -11.06 18.41 15.07
C ASP A 397 -10.40 18.59 16.46
N THR A 398 -10.83 19.61 17.19
CA THR A 398 -10.22 19.96 18.49
C THR A 398 -10.48 18.92 19.58
N ARG A 399 -11.45 18.02 19.38
CA ARG A 399 -11.72 16.87 20.26
C ARG A 399 -10.61 15.80 20.17
N ILE A 400 -9.86 15.77 19.05
CA ILE A 400 -8.74 14.84 18.88
C ILE A 400 -7.55 15.32 19.72
N LYS A 401 -7.21 14.53 20.74
CA LYS A 401 -6.15 14.85 21.70
C LYS A 401 -4.88 14.04 21.48
N ALA A 402 -4.93 12.92 20.75
CA ALA A 402 -3.77 12.13 20.39
C ALA A 402 -4.06 11.28 19.13
N ALA A 403 -3.03 11.01 18.31
CA ALA A 403 -3.21 10.23 17.09
C ALA A 403 -2.10 9.19 16.89
N ILE A 404 -2.49 7.99 16.42
CA ILE A 404 -1.60 6.95 15.93
C ILE A 404 -1.85 6.81 14.42
N ALA A 405 -0.77 6.92 13.63
CA ALA A 405 -0.80 6.75 12.20
C ALA A 405 0.12 5.59 11.78
N VAL A 406 -0.46 4.53 11.22
CA VAL A 406 0.26 3.32 10.80
C VAL A 406 0.43 3.33 9.29
N ASN A 407 1.67 3.19 8.82
CA ASN A 407 2.03 3.24 7.41
C ASN A 407 1.30 4.39 6.65
N PRO A 408 1.24 5.61 7.23
CA PRO A 408 0.48 6.71 6.65
C PRO A 408 1.07 7.17 5.31
N ILE A 409 0.24 7.78 4.47
CA ILE A 409 0.67 8.57 3.31
C ILE A 409 0.76 10.04 3.72
N THR A 410 1.91 10.68 3.56
CA THR A 410 2.19 11.96 4.23
C THR A 410 3.05 12.92 3.45
N SER A 411 4.01 12.41 2.68
CA SER A 411 5.17 13.17 2.19
C SER A 411 4.78 14.42 1.39
N SER A 412 3.96 14.24 0.37
CA SER A 412 3.58 15.32 -0.55
C SER A 412 2.27 15.97 -0.18
N ILE A 413 1.32 15.18 0.39
CA ILE A 413 0.00 15.71 0.76
C ILE A 413 0.09 16.76 1.87
N PHE A 414 0.97 16.55 2.84
CA PHE A 414 1.17 17.49 3.95
C PHE A 414 2.48 18.27 3.81
N GLY A 415 3.57 17.60 3.39
CA GLY A 415 4.89 18.18 3.42
C GLY A 415 5.29 18.66 4.82
N GLN A 416 6.44 19.30 4.92
CA GLN A 416 6.93 19.85 6.19
C GLN A 416 5.98 20.92 6.74
N ALA A 417 5.48 21.81 5.88
CA ALA A 417 4.61 22.90 6.31
C ALA A 417 3.29 22.41 6.92
N GLY A 418 2.70 21.34 6.37
CA GLY A 418 1.45 20.77 6.89
C GLY A 418 1.64 19.99 8.19
N LEU A 419 2.65 19.11 8.26
CA LEU A 419 2.91 18.28 9.44
C LEU A 419 3.39 19.09 10.65
N SER A 420 4.11 20.20 10.43
CA SER A 420 4.54 21.09 11.52
C SER A 420 3.38 21.82 12.22
N GLN A 421 2.15 21.76 11.68
CA GLN A 421 0.96 22.34 12.32
C GLN A 421 0.36 21.46 13.42
N ILE A 422 0.74 20.18 13.50
CA ILE A 422 0.21 19.27 14.52
C ILE A 422 0.61 19.73 15.92
N ARG A 423 -0.37 19.77 16.84
CA ARG A 423 -0.20 20.23 18.23
C ARG A 423 -0.59 19.17 19.26
N THR A 424 -0.85 17.94 18.85
CA THR A 424 -1.22 16.82 19.71
C THR A 424 -0.13 15.76 19.73
N PRO A 425 -0.03 14.92 20.77
CA PRO A 425 0.83 13.74 20.78
C PRO A 425 0.58 12.85 19.57
N ILE A 426 1.66 12.40 18.92
CA ILE A 426 1.62 11.57 17.69
C ILE A 426 2.49 10.34 17.83
N MET A 427 1.96 9.19 17.42
CA MET A 427 2.76 8.00 17.15
C MET A 427 2.66 7.66 15.66
N ILE A 428 3.80 7.64 14.97
CA ILE A 428 3.89 7.09 13.61
C ILE A 428 4.47 5.68 13.71
N ILE A 429 3.80 4.71 13.12
CA ILE A 429 4.27 3.32 13.00
C ILE A 429 4.54 3.06 11.53
N GLY A 430 5.79 2.72 11.19
CA GLY A 430 6.22 2.37 9.84
C GLY A 430 6.64 0.91 9.76
N SER A 431 6.61 0.35 8.56
CA SER A 431 7.03 -1.02 8.25
C SER A 431 8.23 -0.99 7.30
N SER A 432 9.29 -1.75 7.61
CA SER A 432 10.56 -1.68 6.84
C SER A 432 10.44 -2.22 5.42
N GLU A 433 9.49 -3.11 5.16
CA GLU A 433 9.24 -3.72 3.85
C GLU A 433 7.96 -3.16 3.18
N ASP A 434 7.59 -1.93 3.53
CA ASP A 434 6.45 -1.25 2.91
C ASP A 434 6.80 -0.81 1.48
N THR A 435 6.22 -1.50 0.49
CA THR A 435 6.38 -1.19 -0.93
C THR A 435 5.33 -0.23 -1.48
N VAL A 436 4.29 0.07 -0.71
CA VAL A 436 3.18 0.97 -1.07
C VAL A 436 3.49 2.40 -0.63
N ALA A 437 3.84 2.56 0.64
CA ALA A 437 4.22 3.81 1.27
C ALA A 437 5.61 3.67 1.91
N PRO A 438 6.71 3.73 1.11
CA PRO A 438 8.05 3.38 1.58
C PRO A 438 8.45 4.17 2.83
N ALA A 439 8.91 3.42 3.85
CA ALA A 439 9.10 3.93 5.21
C ALA A 439 9.97 5.19 5.29
N LEU A 440 11.06 5.25 4.51
CA LEU A 440 11.94 6.42 4.48
C LEU A 440 11.18 7.69 4.09
N TYR A 441 10.40 7.61 3.01
CA TYR A 441 9.75 8.78 2.42
C TYR A 441 8.43 9.16 3.11
N GLU A 442 7.67 8.16 3.57
CA GLU A 442 6.31 8.39 4.07
C GLU A 442 6.20 8.40 5.61
N GLN A 443 7.17 7.84 6.33
CA GLN A 443 7.13 7.77 7.79
C GLN A 443 8.34 8.42 8.45
N ILE A 444 9.59 8.03 8.08
CA ILE A 444 10.80 8.47 8.80
C ILE A 444 11.08 9.95 8.55
N VAL A 445 11.16 10.38 7.29
CA VAL A 445 11.40 11.79 6.95
C VAL A 445 10.23 12.67 7.43
N PRO A 446 8.96 12.34 7.16
CA PRO A 446 7.81 13.10 7.68
C PRO A 446 7.75 13.19 9.21
N PHE A 447 8.18 12.16 9.94
CA PHE A 447 8.26 12.24 11.40
C PHE A 447 9.20 13.36 11.87
N SER A 448 10.28 13.64 11.15
CA SER A 448 11.20 14.74 11.48
C SER A 448 10.54 16.12 11.38
N TRP A 449 9.50 16.26 10.56
CA TRP A 449 8.76 17.52 10.36
C TRP A 449 7.74 17.81 11.44
N ILE A 450 7.36 16.83 12.25
CA ILE A 450 6.46 17.01 13.39
C ILE A 450 7.23 17.71 14.51
N THR A 451 6.74 18.85 14.96
CA THR A 451 7.40 19.70 15.96
C THR A 451 6.93 19.44 17.39
N HIS A 452 5.82 18.69 17.56
CA HIS A 452 5.31 18.36 18.90
C HIS A 452 6.32 17.52 19.69
N PRO A 453 6.63 17.83 20.96
CA PRO A 453 7.66 17.13 21.73
C PRO A 453 7.28 15.69 22.09
N GLN A 454 5.98 15.40 22.26
CA GLN A 454 5.47 14.05 22.52
C GLN A 454 5.17 13.36 21.18
N LYS A 455 6.22 12.92 20.50
CA LYS A 455 6.14 12.20 19.24
C LYS A 455 6.95 10.91 19.32
N TYR A 456 6.45 9.87 18.67
CA TYR A 456 7.01 8.53 18.69
C TYR A 456 7.08 8.00 17.28
N LEU A 457 8.25 7.49 16.88
CA LEU A 457 8.41 6.74 15.63
C LEU A 457 8.69 5.29 16.00
N VAL A 458 7.80 4.42 15.56
CA VAL A 458 7.93 2.97 15.71
C VAL A 458 8.25 2.37 14.36
N MET A 459 9.18 1.40 14.33
CA MET A 459 9.52 0.66 13.12
C MET A 459 9.32 -0.84 13.33
N LEU A 460 8.47 -1.44 12.48
CA LEU A 460 8.27 -2.88 12.37
C LEU A 460 9.27 -3.44 11.36
N LEU A 461 10.30 -4.15 11.84
CA LEU A 461 11.35 -4.70 10.98
C LEU A 461 10.90 -6.03 10.37
N GLY A 462 10.83 -6.10 9.05
CA GLY A 462 10.21 -7.21 8.31
C GLY A 462 8.69 -7.05 8.13
N GLY A 463 8.12 -5.96 8.64
CA GLY A 463 6.71 -5.64 8.42
C GLY A 463 6.46 -5.06 7.04
N THR A 464 5.32 -5.37 6.45
CA THR A 464 4.82 -4.85 5.17
C THR A 464 3.74 -3.79 5.40
N HIS A 465 3.24 -3.19 4.32
CA HIS A 465 2.10 -2.25 4.38
C HIS A 465 0.83 -2.86 5.01
N PHE A 466 0.70 -4.17 4.91
CA PHE A 466 -0.50 -4.92 5.28
C PHE A 466 -0.38 -5.71 6.58
N SER A 467 0.80 -5.79 7.20
CA SER A 467 1.05 -6.63 8.39
C SER A 467 0.14 -6.30 9.58
N THR A 468 -0.35 -5.06 9.67
CA THR A 468 -1.20 -4.61 10.78
C THR A 468 -2.70 -4.73 10.52
N ILE A 469 -3.09 -5.28 9.36
CA ILE A 469 -4.49 -5.44 8.95
C ILE A 469 -5.00 -6.79 9.46
N GLY A 470 -6.09 -6.77 10.20
CA GLY A 470 -6.76 -7.99 10.65
C GLY A 470 -7.56 -8.66 9.53
N ASN A 471 -7.92 -9.92 9.77
CA ASN A 471 -8.74 -10.69 8.83
C ASN A 471 -10.08 -10.00 8.59
N SER A 472 -10.48 -9.97 7.33
CA SER A 472 -11.83 -9.57 6.92
C SER A 472 -12.87 -10.53 7.51
N ASN A 473 -14.13 -10.10 7.54
CA ASN A 473 -15.23 -11.00 7.90
C ASN A 473 -15.24 -12.19 6.91
N PRO A 474 -15.35 -13.46 7.38
CA PRO A 474 -15.47 -14.63 6.50
C PRO A 474 -16.60 -14.51 5.46
N ASP A 475 -17.67 -13.78 5.82
CA ASP A 475 -18.82 -13.52 4.93
C ASP A 475 -18.59 -12.31 4.00
N SER A 476 -17.45 -11.63 4.12
CA SER A 476 -17.13 -10.50 3.25
C SER A 476 -16.66 -11.02 1.89
N THR A 477 -17.06 -10.32 0.84
CA THR A 477 -16.55 -10.56 -0.51
C THR A 477 -15.16 -9.94 -0.72
N GLN A 478 -14.49 -9.57 0.36
CA GLN A 478 -13.13 -9.03 0.34
C GLN A 478 -12.15 -10.11 -0.10
N MET A 479 -11.30 -9.79 -1.05
CA MET A 479 -10.26 -10.71 -1.51
C MET A 479 -9.22 -10.87 -0.39
N ALA A 480 -8.96 -12.12 0.00
CA ALA A 480 -7.92 -12.39 0.99
C ALA A 480 -6.55 -11.98 0.44
N LEU A 481 -5.82 -11.20 1.23
CA LEU A 481 -4.43 -10.88 0.90
C LEU A 481 -3.56 -12.14 1.03
N PRO A 482 -2.60 -12.38 0.11
CA PRO A 482 -1.63 -13.46 0.25
C PRO A 482 -0.83 -13.34 1.55
N THR A 483 -0.54 -14.48 2.17
CA THR A 483 0.17 -14.54 3.44
C THR A 483 1.58 -13.96 3.39
N ASP A 484 2.26 -14.07 2.26
CA ASP A 484 3.58 -13.49 2.01
C ASP A 484 3.57 -11.95 1.93
N MET A 485 2.41 -11.36 1.64
CA MET A 485 2.24 -9.89 1.67
C MET A 485 1.88 -9.35 3.05
N ILE A 486 1.22 -10.16 3.85
CA ILE A 486 0.82 -9.78 5.21
C ILE A 486 1.99 -9.98 6.19
N GLY A 487 2.83 -10.98 5.94
CA GLY A 487 3.90 -11.36 6.85
C GLY A 487 3.38 -11.92 8.16
N ASP A 488 4.07 -11.65 9.28
CA ASP A 488 3.64 -12.08 10.62
C ASP A 488 2.56 -11.14 11.20
N ALA A 489 1.33 -11.29 10.70
CA ALA A 489 0.20 -10.46 11.13
C ALA A 489 -0.12 -10.62 12.62
N SER A 490 0.04 -11.83 13.18
CA SER A 490 -0.26 -12.08 14.59
C SER A 490 0.64 -11.24 15.49
N GLN A 491 1.95 -11.29 15.23
CA GLN A 491 2.93 -10.52 15.99
C GLN A 491 2.75 -9.01 15.77
N ALA A 492 2.39 -8.59 14.54
CA ALA A 492 2.11 -7.19 14.28
C ALA A 492 0.88 -6.68 15.05
N HIS A 493 -0.19 -7.48 15.14
CA HIS A 493 -1.38 -7.14 15.94
C HIS A 493 -1.04 -7.02 17.44
N ASP A 494 -0.19 -7.94 17.95
CA ASP A 494 0.26 -7.88 19.34
C ASP A 494 1.03 -6.57 19.61
N TYR A 495 1.88 -6.13 18.69
CA TYR A 495 2.59 -4.85 18.82
C TYR A 495 1.65 -3.65 18.73
N ILE A 496 0.71 -3.66 17.78
CA ILE A 496 -0.31 -2.60 17.70
C ILE A 496 -1.09 -2.50 19.02
N ASN A 497 -1.53 -3.63 19.58
CA ASN A 497 -2.23 -3.67 20.86
C ASN A 497 -1.32 -3.17 22.01
N ALA A 498 -0.07 -3.65 22.08
CA ALA A 498 0.88 -3.33 23.15
C ALA A 498 1.33 -1.87 23.16
N LEU A 499 1.31 -1.18 22.01
CA LEU A 499 1.72 0.23 21.89
C LEU A 499 0.53 1.19 21.91
N SER A 500 -0.60 0.85 21.28
CA SER A 500 -1.78 1.72 21.24
C SER A 500 -2.43 1.86 22.60
N LEU A 501 -2.48 0.79 23.39
CA LEU A 501 -3.07 0.85 24.74
C LEU A 501 -2.34 1.84 25.65
N PRO A 502 -1.03 1.74 25.89
CA PRO A 502 -0.33 2.73 26.73
C PRO A 502 -0.42 4.14 26.15
N PHE A 503 -0.36 4.31 24.84
CA PHE A 503 -0.48 5.61 24.20
C PHE A 503 -1.82 6.27 24.51
N PHE A 504 -2.93 5.55 24.30
CA PHE A 504 -4.25 6.10 24.58
C PHE A 504 -4.57 6.19 26.08
N GLN A 505 -4.07 5.25 26.91
CA GLN A 505 -4.20 5.39 28.37
C GLN A 505 -3.48 6.65 28.88
N THR A 506 -2.29 6.96 28.33
CA THR A 506 -1.53 8.16 28.72
C THR A 506 -2.22 9.45 28.28
N TYR A 507 -2.58 9.56 26.99
CA TYR A 507 -2.96 10.83 26.39
C TYR A 507 -4.47 11.06 26.26
N ILE A 508 -5.29 10.02 26.38
CA ILE A 508 -6.75 10.12 26.28
C ILE A 508 -7.44 9.82 27.61
N ALA A 509 -6.96 8.81 28.34
CA ALA A 509 -7.47 8.51 29.68
C ALA A 509 -6.68 9.21 30.80
N GLU A 510 -5.65 9.97 30.46
CA GLU A 510 -4.81 10.80 31.38
C GLU A 510 -4.12 9.97 32.49
N LYS A 511 -3.82 8.71 32.22
CA LYS A 511 -3.16 7.79 33.13
C LYS A 511 -1.64 7.78 32.89
N LEU A 512 -0.93 8.68 33.55
CA LEU A 512 0.50 8.92 33.33
C LEU A 512 1.40 7.73 33.67
N GLU A 513 0.94 6.77 34.48
CA GLU A 513 1.67 5.53 34.77
C GLU A 513 1.95 4.69 33.52
N TYR A 514 1.16 4.84 32.46
CA TYR A 514 1.38 4.16 31.18
C TYR A 514 2.49 4.80 30.32
N LEU A 515 2.96 6.00 30.65
CA LEU A 515 4.05 6.66 29.91
C LEU A 515 5.34 5.83 29.92
N SER A 516 5.55 5.04 30.99
CA SER A 516 6.71 4.14 31.13
C SER A 516 6.79 3.05 30.04
N TYR A 517 5.70 2.78 29.32
CA TYR A 517 5.66 1.83 28.21
C TYR A 517 5.90 2.47 26.83
N LEU A 518 6.04 3.78 26.75
CA LEU A 518 6.22 4.51 25.51
C LEU A 518 7.70 4.88 25.28
N ASN A 519 8.57 3.89 25.28
CA ASN A 519 10.00 4.10 25.12
C ASN A 519 10.71 2.91 24.43
N ALA A 520 11.96 3.11 24.06
CA ALA A 520 12.77 2.15 23.35
C ALA A 520 13.01 0.84 24.13
N ALA A 521 13.17 0.89 25.45
CA ALA A 521 13.45 -0.28 26.27
C ALA A 521 12.20 -1.20 26.35
N TYR A 522 11.00 -0.63 26.45
CA TYR A 522 9.79 -1.42 26.36
C TYR A 522 9.62 -2.06 24.98
N ALA A 523 9.80 -1.28 23.88
CA ALA A 523 9.75 -1.82 22.54
C ALA A 523 10.74 -2.97 22.32
N GLU A 524 11.97 -2.84 22.82
CA GLU A 524 12.98 -3.90 22.77
C GLU A 524 12.54 -5.14 23.56
N SER A 525 11.95 -4.96 24.75
CA SER A 525 11.52 -6.05 25.63
C SER A 525 10.43 -6.94 25.05
N ILE A 526 9.58 -6.40 24.17
CA ILE A 526 8.49 -7.13 23.50
C ILE A 526 8.83 -7.52 22.06
N SER A 527 9.99 -7.10 21.52
CA SER A 527 10.43 -7.37 20.16
C SER A 527 10.71 -8.86 19.95
N SER A 528 10.27 -9.41 18.80
CA SER A 528 10.51 -10.81 18.42
C SER A 528 11.53 -10.93 17.29
N GLN A 529 12.00 -12.17 17.04
CA GLN A 529 12.92 -12.43 15.92
C GLN A 529 12.19 -12.46 14.57
N SER A 530 10.92 -12.84 14.55
CA SER A 530 10.13 -12.92 13.32
C SER A 530 9.71 -11.55 12.79
N LEU A 531 9.50 -10.60 13.72
CA LEU A 531 9.11 -9.22 13.41
C LEU A 531 9.78 -8.31 14.45
N GLY A 532 10.87 -7.63 14.06
CA GLY A 532 11.58 -6.75 14.98
C GLY A 532 10.79 -5.48 15.28
N LEU A 533 10.98 -4.92 16.50
CA LEU A 533 10.31 -3.71 16.94
C LEU A 533 11.32 -2.71 17.50
N ASN A 534 11.30 -1.49 17.00
CA ASN A 534 12.11 -0.38 17.49
C ASN A 534 11.26 0.86 17.70
N LEU A 535 11.59 1.66 18.71
CA LEU A 535 10.92 2.93 18.99
C LEU A 535 11.95 4.01 19.28
N VAL A 536 11.77 5.19 18.69
CA VAL A 536 12.55 6.40 18.97
C VAL A 536 11.64 7.61 19.13
N GLN A 537 12.07 8.61 19.91
CA GLN A 537 11.34 9.86 20.10
C GLN A 537 11.97 11.03 19.33
N SER A 538 13.22 10.91 18.92
CA SER A 538 13.96 11.93 18.17
C SER A 538 14.82 11.27 17.09
N LEU A 539 15.01 12.02 16.00
CA LEU A 539 15.93 11.67 14.91
C LEU A 539 17.12 12.64 14.82
N ASP A 540 17.32 13.48 15.84
CA ASP A 540 18.30 14.57 15.81
C ASP A 540 19.76 14.09 15.64
N HIS A 541 20.04 12.85 16.05
CA HIS A 541 21.34 12.21 15.87
C HIS A 541 21.52 11.52 14.51
N LEU A 542 20.43 11.33 13.78
CA LEU A 542 20.47 10.78 12.43
C LEU A 542 20.74 11.95 11.48
N LYS A 543 21.89 11.94 10.82
CA LYS A 543 22.07 12.70 9.58
C LYS A 543 21.14 12.03 8.56
N ILE A 544 19.83 12.35 8.64
CA ILE A 544 18.87 11.94 7.61
C ILE A 544 19.38 12.58 6.34
N ALA A 545 19.68 11.72 5.37
CA ALA A 545 20.11 12.14 4.04
C ALA A 545 19.22 13.27 3.51
N PRO A 546 19.73 14.09 2.60
CA PRO A 546 19.19 15.38 2.23
C PRO A 546 17.68 15.38 1.98
N THR A 547 17.07 16.53 2.17
CA THR A 547 15.64 16.79 1.97
C THR A 547 15.07 16.11 0.72
N LEU A 548 13.82 15.75 0.72
CA LEU A 548 13.12 15.13 -0.44
C LEU A 548 13.45 15.83 -1.78
N ASP A 549 13.72 17.13 -1.76
CA ASP A 549 14.15 17.89 -2.93
C ASP A 549 15.54 17.50 -3.45
N GLU A 550 16.47 17.11 -2.58
CA GLU A 550 17.78 16.59 -3.00
C GLU A 550 17.68 15.14 -3.48
N LEU A 551 16.78 14.33 -2.89
CA LEU A 551 16.50 12.96 -3.36
C LEU A 551 15.76 12.95 -4.71
N THR A 552 14.98 13.98 -4.99
CA THR A 552 14.25 14.12 -6.27
C THR A 552 15.00 14.97 -7.31
N SER A 553 15.88 15.87 -6.89
CA SER A 553 16.57 16.85 -7.76
C SER A 553 17.98 16.45 -8.20
N GLN A 554 18.61 15.45 -7.59
CA GLN A 554 19.88 14.92 -8.08
C GLN A 554 19.66 14.27 -9.45
N ARG A 555 19.68 15.09 -10.50
CA ARG A 555 20.00 14.68 -11.86
C ARG A 555 21.38 14.05 -11.81
N LEU A 556 21.43 12.74 -11.79
CA LEU A 556 22.67 11.97 -11.90
C LEU A 556 23.32 12.29 -13.25
N ARG A 557 24.31 13.17 -13.23
CA ARG A 557 25.39 13.15 -14.23
C ARG A 557 26.24 11.94 -13.89
N TYR A 558 26.03 10.84 -14.59
CA TYR A 558 26.93 9.69 -14.53
C TYR A 558 28.00 9.85 -15.58
N ASP A 559 29.21 10.18 -15.15
CA ASP A 559 30.43 9.81 -15.85
C ASP A 559 30.74 8.36 -15.48
N PHE A 560 30.71 7.48 -16.45
CA PHE A 560 31.03 6.06 -16.28
C PHE A 560 32.53 5.86 -16.11
N PRO A 561 33.04 5.25 -15.01
CA PRO A 561 34.40 4.74 -15.00
C PRO A 561 34.45 3.44 -15.80
N GLU A 562 35.29 3.41 -16.79
CA GLU A 562 35.65 2.20 -17.54
C GLU A 562 36.45 1.22 -16.67
N THR A 563 35.81 0.42 -15.85
CA THR A 563 36.43 -0.79 -15.30
C THR A 563 35.38 -1.85 -15.02
N ASN A 564 35.54 -2.93 -15.68
CA ASN A 564 34.84 -4.20 -15.82
C ASN A 564 34.01 -4.71 -14.60
N PRO A 565 32.78 -4.21 -14.34
CA PRO A 565 31.90 -4.72 -13.29
C PRO A 565 30.70 -5.52 -13.83
N VAL A 566 30.71 -5.91 -15.11
CA VAL A 566 29.54 -6.50 -15.79
C VAL A 566 29.07 -7.80 -15.13
N LYS A 567 30.00 -8.63 -14.63
CA LYS A 567 29.65 -9.92 -13.97
C LYS A 567 28.87 -9.74 -12.65
N LYS A 568 29.23 -8.73 -11.84
CA LYS A 568 28.62 -8.52 -10.52
C LYS A 568 27.27 -7.80 -10.63
N ARG A 569 27.13 -6.87 -11.60
CA ARG A 569 25.89 -6.11 -11.84
C ARG A 569 24.77 -6.95 -12.46
N LEU A 570 25.06 -7.82 -13.43
CA LEU A 570 24.04 -8.67 -14.06
C LEU A 570 23.33 -9.60 -13.06
N SER A 571 24.05 -10.15 -12.09
CA SER A 571 23.48 -11.05 -11.08
C SER A 571 22.53 -10.31 -10.11
N HIS A 572 22.90 -9.11 -9.67
CA HIS A 572 22.04 -8.27 -8.80
C HIS A 572 20.81 -7.77 -9.56
N THR A 573 20.98 -7.29 -10.78
CA THR A 573 19.91 -6.69 -11.58
C THR A 573 18.80 -7.69 -11.92
N ILE A 574 19.12 -8.94 -12.29
CA ILE A 574 18.12 -9.95 -12.65
C ILE A 574 17.27 -10.35 -11.43
N VAL A 575 17.89 -10.46 -10.26
CA VAL A 575 17.22 -10.91 -9.03
C VAL A 575 16.33 -9.81 -8.44
N HIS A 576 16.86 -8.60 -8.28
CA HIS A 576 16.08 -7.48 -7.74
C HIS A 576 14.98 -7.00 -8.68
N PHE A 577 15.20 -7.09 -9.99
CA PHE A 577 14.21 -6.74 -11.01
C PHE A 577 12.99 -7.67 -11.01
N GLY A 578 13.21 -8.97 -10.83
CA GLY A 578 12.12 -9.95 -10.71
C GLY A 578 11.27 -9.72 -9.43
N PHE A 579 11.91 -9.47 -8.29
CA PHE A 579 11.22 -9.12 -7.03
C PHE A 579 10.38 -7.87 -7.17
N TRP A 580 10.89 -6.89 -7.87
CA TRP A 580 10.24 -5.60 -8.03
C TRP A 580 9.01 -5.65 -8.94
N LEU A 581 9.12 -6.30 -10.13
CA LEU A 581 7.99 -6.47 -11.07
C LEU A 581 6.81 -7.19 -10.41
N LEU A 582 7.08 -8.17 -9.56
CA LEU A 582 6.06 -8.92 -8.83
C LEU A 582 5.64 -8.20 -7.55
N GLY A 583 6.56 -7.65 -6.77
CA GLY A 583 6.25 -7.00 -5.49
C GLY A 583 5.35 -5.77 -5.66
N ILE A 584 5.65 -4.87 -6.59
CA ILE A 584 4.83 -3.67 -6.81
C ILE A 584 3.55 -4.00 -7.59
N GLY A 585 3.63 -4.81 -8.63
CA GLY A 585 2.45 -5.25 -9.37
C GLY A 585 1.47 -5.98 -8.45
N ILE A 586 1.98 -6.83 -7.57
CA ILE A 586 1.21 -7.57 -6.57
C ILE A 586 0.68 -6.63 -5.48
N SER A 587 1.49 -5.74 -4.92
CA SER A 587 1.05 -4.80 -3.87
C SER A 587 -0.05 -3.86 -4.35
N LEU A 588 -0.01 -3.43 -5.61
CA LEU A 588 -1.03 -2.55 -6.18
C LEU A 588 -2.29 -3.28 -6.65
N LEU A 589 -2.15 -4.51 -7.14
CA LEU A 589 -3.28 -5.35 -7.49
C LEU A 589 -4.01 -5.87 -6.24
N HIS A 590 -3.37 -5.88 -5.06
CA HIS A 590 -4.02 -6.22 -3.80
C HIS A 590 -4.63 -5.02 -3.06
N LEU A 591 -4.34 -3.80 -3.51
CA LEU A 591 -5.16 -2.62 -3.19
C LEU A 591 -6.51 -2.65 -3.93
N ILE A 592 -6.67 -3.59 -4.84
CA ILE A 592 -7.90 -3.96 -5.54
C ILE A 592 -8.40 -5.31 -5.03
#